data_48218d463e9ef9a15634642dc5d3c705
#
_entry.id   48218d463e9ef9a15634642dc5d3c705
#
_cell.length_a   1.000
_cell.length_b   1.000
_cell.length_c   1.000
_cell.angle_alpha   90.00
_cell.angle_beta   90.00
_cell.angle_gamma   90.00
#
_symmetry.space_group_name_H-M   'P 1'
#
loop_
_entity.id
_entity.type
_entity.pdbx_description
1 polymer ?
#
loop_
_entity_poly.entity_id
_entity_poly.type
_entity_poly.pdbx_seq_one_letter_code
_entity_poly.pdbx_strand_id
1 'polypeptide(L)'
;MINRKAIGYITANYSSTYGSVLLKDRPIASVPFLGRYRLIDFPLSNMMNAGIKTVGVVMPGNYRSLIDHVGSGKDWGLDRKKGGLFMVPGNAYGTTKGGMRFLLRDIISNKTLFQRSDKPYVVMMGTNIIFNMDLNTIIEAHENSGAQMTVVYCKATRNVDDETLSLIHISEPTRPRLIS
;
A
#
# COMPACT_ATOMS: atom_id res chain seq x y z
N MET A 1 9.31 7.77 -19.04
CA MET A 1 9.63 8.97 -18.21
C MET A 1 9.31 8.65 -16.75
N ILE A 2 10.19 8.97 -15.81
CA ILE A 2 9.90 8.78 -14.39
C ILE A 2 8.83 9.79 -13.98
N ASN A 3 7.65 9.31 -13.62
CA ASN A 3 6.53 10.17 -13.24
C ASN A 3 6.69 10.60 -11.78
N ARG A 4 6.99 11.90 -11.55
CA ARG A 4 7.14 12.49 -10.21
C ARG A 4 5.85 13.17 -9.71
N LYS A 5 4.72 12.86 -10.32
CA LYS A 5 3.44 13.53 -10.06
C LYS A 5 2.64 12.91 -8.91
N ALA A 6 3.10 11.82 -8.32
CA ALA A 6 2.34 11.09 -7.31
C ALA A 6 3.04 11.07 -5.95
N ILE A 7 2.23 10.96 -4.90
CA ILE A 7 2.63 10.57 -3.55
C ILE A 7 2.20 9.12 -3.32
N GLY A 8 3.05 8.35 -2.62
CA GLY A 8 2.74 6.99 -2.22
C GLY A 8 2.02 6.94 -0.87
N TYR A 9 1.08 6.02 -0.74
CA TYR A 9 0.40 5.74 0.52
C TYR A 9 0.26 4.24 0.70
N ILE A 10 0.98 3.66 1.66
CA ILE A 10 1.01 2.23 1.94
C ILE A 10 0.19 1.94 3.18
N THR A 11 -0.83 1.10 3.03
CA THR A 11 -1.63 0.63 4.15
C THR A 11 -0.97 -0.63 4.73
N ALA A 12 -0.30 -0.49 5.86
CA ALA A 12 0.40 -1.57 6.56
C ALA A 12 -0.33 -2.03 7.82
N ASN A 13 -1.49 -1.46 8.10
CA ASN A 13 -2.27 -1.68 9.32
C ASN A 13 -3.34 -2.79 9.18
N TYR A 14 -3.16 -3.70 8.24
CA TYR A 14 -4.01 -4.89 8.12
C TYR A 14 -3.75 -5.86 9.26
N SER A 15 -4.82 -6.39 9.83
CA SER A 15 -4.79 -7.57 10.70
C SER A 15 -5.30 -8.79 9.92
N SER A 16 -4.65 -9.93 10.09
CA SER A 16 -5.16 -11.21 9.59
C SER A 16 -5.73 -12.00 10.74
N THR A 17 -6.91 -12.56 10.53
CA THR A 17 -7.52 -13.56 11.43
C THR A 17 -6.88 -14.93 11.29
N TYR A 18 -6.12 -15.17 10.25
CA TYR A 18 -5.37 -16.41 10.09
C TYR A 18 -4.21 -16.43 11.10
N GLY A 19 -4.44 -17.15 12.21
CA GLY A 19 -3.58 -17.26 13.37
C GLY A 19 -2.23 -17.93 13.12
N SER A 20 -1.47 -17.39 12.19
CA SER A 20 -0.08 -17.76 12.04
C SER A 20 0.70 -17.28 13.27
N VAL A 21 1.52 -18.17 13.84
CA VAL A 21 2.48 -17.83 14.90
C VAL A 21 3.33 -16.62 14.51
N LEU A 22 3.57 -16.43 13.22
CA LEU A 22 4.33 -15.30 12.67
C LEU A 22 3.64 -13.93 12.85
N LEU A 23 2.32 -13.90 13.04
CA LEU A 23 1.53 -12.66 13.13
C LEU A 23 1.20 -12.29 14.58
N LYS A 24 1.58 -13.12 15.55
CA LYS A 24 1.26 -12.89 16.98
C LYS A 24 1.78 -11.54 17.47
N ASP A 25 3.02 -11.20 17.12
CA ASP A 25 3.72 -10.03 17.66
C ASP A 25 4.16 -9.04 16.58
N ARG A 26 3.73 -9.25 15.33
CA ARG A 26 4.13 -8.39 14.21
C ARG A 26 3.03 -8.22 13.18
N PRO A 27 2.98 -7.08 12.48
CA PRO A 27 2.03 -6.87 11.39
C PRO A 27 2.38 -7.71 10.16
N ILE A 28 1.40 -7.95 9.29
CA ILE A 28 1.59 -8.62 7.99
C ILE A 28 2.74 -7.96 7.21
N ALA A 29 2.78 -6.64 7.18
CA ALA A 29 3.82 -5.88 6.49
C ALA A 29 5.26 -6.28 6.89
N SER A 30 5.45 -6.77 8.12
CA SER A 30 6.76 -7.19 8.65
C SER A 30 7.03 -8.68 8.51
N VAL A 31 6.13 -9.46 7.89
CA VAL A 31 6.34 -10.89 7.70
C VAL A 31 7.54 -11.11 6.77
N PRO A 32 8.51 -11.95 7.18
CA PRO A 32 9.64 -12.32 6.33
C PRO A 32 9.18 -13.06 5.06
N PHE A 33 9.79 -12.72 3.95
CA PHE A 33 9.56 -13.35 2.67
C PHE A 33 10.89 -13.66 1.98
N LEU A 34 11.07 -14.89 1.51
CA LEU A 34 12.30 -15.37 0.85
C LEU A 34 13.57 -15.11 1.68
N GLY A 35 13.48 -15.23 3.00
CA GLY A 35 14.60 -15.16 3.94
C GLY A 35 15.15 -13.77 4.22
N ARG A 36 15.16 -12.85 3.26
CA ARG A 36 15.76 -11.50 3.40
C ARG A 36 14.75 -10.38 3.41
N TYR A 37 13.71 -10.50 2.61
CA TYR A 37 12.71 -9.44 2.42
C TYR A 37 11.58 -9.53 3.44
N ARG A 38 10.83 -8.44 3.56
CA ARG A 38 9.52 -8.39 4.23
C ARG A 38 8.46 -7.90 3.24
N LEU A 39 7.21 -8.18 3.52
CA LEU A 39 6.12 -7.83 2.60
C LEU A 39 6.04 -6.33 2.27
N ILE A 40 6.45 -5.46 3.18
CA ILE A 40 6.53 -4.00 2.97
C ILE A 40 7.55 -3.60 1.90
N ASP A 41 8.58 -4.41 1.66
CA ASP A 41 9.66 -4.05 0.73
C ASP A 41 9.16 -3.98 -0.71
N PHE A 42 8.16 -4.78 -1.06
CA PHE A 42 7.60 -4.82 -2.41
C PHE A 42 6.86 -3.53 -2.81
N PRO A 43 5.87 -3.02 -2.03
CA PRO A 43 5.25 -1.75 -2.37
C PRO A 43 6.23 -0.58 -2.30
N LEU A 44 7.17 -0.56 -1.36
CA LEU A 44 8.22 0.46 -1.31
C LEU A 44 9.08 0.44 -2.58
N SER A 45 9.51 -0.74 -3.03
CA SER A 45 10.31 -0.89 -4.25
C SER A 45 9.53 -0.50 -5.50
N ASN A 46 8.26 -0.88 -5.63
CA ASN A 46 7.41 -0.44 -6.75
C ASN A 46 7.28 1.08 -6.81
N MET A 47 7.09 1.74 -5.66
CA MET A 47 7.00 3.20 -5.59
C MET A 47 8.32 3.86 -5.98
N MET A 48 9.44 3.33 -5.50
CA MET A 48 10.77 3.85 -5.85
C MET A 48 11.07 3.69 -7.33
N ASN A 49 10.77 2.55 -7.92
CA ASN A 49 10.96 2.30 -9.35
C ASN A 49 10.13 3.27 -10.21
N ALA A 50 8.97 3.68 -9.73
CA ALA A 50 8.15 4.71 -10.38
C ALA A 50 8.63 6.16 -10.12
N GLY A 51 9.67 6.34 -9.32
CA GLY A 51 10.19 7.67 -8.98
C GLY A 51 9.37 8.44 -7.96
N ILE A 52 8.47 7.77 -7.22
CA ILE A 52 7.70 8.36 -6.13
C ILE A 52 8.63 8.56 -4.94
N LYS A 53 8.83 9.82 -4.53
CA LYS A 53 9.83 10.22 -3.52
C LYS A 53 9.24 10.62 -2.17
N THR A 54 7.94 10.59 -2.06
CA THR A 54 7.20 10.86 -0.83
C THR A 54 6.26 9.70 -0.59
N VAL A 55 6.44 8.99 0.50
CA VAL A 55 5.65 7.80 0.82
C VAL A 55 5.19 7.86 2.27
N GLY A 56 3.88 7.78 2.48
CA GLY A 56 3.29 7.57 3.80
C GLY A 56 3.03 6.09 4.04
N VAL A 57 3.43 5.58 5.20
CA VAL A 57 3.13 4.22 5.64
C VAL A 57 2.22 4.27 6.85
N VAL A 58 1.02 3.72 6.72
CA VAL A 58 0.05 3.65 7.82
C VAL A 58 0.47 2.57 8.81
N MET A 59 0.72 3.00 10.03
CA MET A 59 1.26 2.13 11.06
C MET A 59 0.18 1.28 11.72
N PRO A 60 0.40 -0.02 11.89
CA PRO A 60 -0.43 -0.88 12.73
C PRO A 60 -0.16 -0.65 14.22
N GLY A 61 -1.00 -1.22 15.09
CA GLY A 61 -0.78 -1.14 16.54
C GLY A 61 0.52 -1.79 17.01
N ASN A 62 0.92 -2.89 16.37
CA ASN A 62 2.15 -3.67 16.69
C ASN A 62 3.31 -3.30 15.74
N TYR A 63 3.55 -2.04 15.53
CA TYR A 63 4.42 -1.46 14.51
C TYR A 63 5.92 -1.63 14.72
N ARG A 64 6.39 -2.02 15.92
CA ARG A 64 7.80 -1.98 16.27
C ARG A 64 8.70 -2.70 15.25
N SER A 65 8.36 -3.95 14.91
CA SER A 65 9.14 -4.72 13.94
C SER A 65 9.14 -4.11 12.53
N LEU A 66 8.13 -3.29 12.20
CA LEU A 66 8.05 -2.56 10.94
C LEU A 66 9.01 -1.38 10.94
N ILE A 67 9.01 -0.57 11.99
CA ILE A 67 9.94 0.56 12.14
C ILE A 67 11.39 0.07 12.16
N ASP A 68 11.69 -0.97 12.93
CA ASP A 68 13.04 -1.53 13.04
C ASP A 68 13.58 -1.99 11.67
N HIS A 69 12.70 -2.46 10.78
CA HIS A 69 13.08 -2.90 9.44
C HIS A 69 13.22 -1.74 8.45
N VAL A 70 12.23 -0.86 8.41
CA VAL A 70 12.17 0.20 7.39
C VAL A 70 13.09 1.37 7.76
N GLY A 71 13.30 1.61 9.05
CA GLY A 71 14.16 2.69 9.55
C GLY A 71 13.80 4.05 8.97
N SER A 72 14.77 4.76 8.46
CA SER A 72 14.59 6.05 7.76
C SER A 72 14.16 5.92 6.30
N GLY A 73 14.02 4.71 5.78
CA GLY A 73 13.76 4.46 4.36
C GLY A 73 15.01 4.58 3.47
N LYS A 74 16.21 4.52 4.04
CA LYS A 74 17.49 4.69 3.34
C LYS A 74 17.66 3.70 2.19
N ASP A 75 17.27 2.45 2.39
CA ASP A 75 17.41 1.38 1.38
C ASP A 75 16.59 1.66 0.11
N TRP A 76 15.55 2.48 0.23
CA TRP A 76 14.72 2.95 -0.88
C TRP A 76 15.02 4.41 -1.26
N GLY A 77 16.09 5.01 -0.72
CA GLY A 77 16.44 6.40 -0.98
C GLY A 77 15.36 7.39 -0.55
N LEU A 78 14.59 7.04 0.50
CA LEU A 78 13.53 7.87 1.07
C LEU A 78 13.99 8.69 2.30
N ASP A 79 15.26 8.66 2.68
CA ASP A 79 15.86 9.50 3.73
C ASP A 79 16.21 10.90 3.21
N ARG A 80 15.20 11.69 2.86
CA ARG A 80 15.36 12.95 2.13
C ARG A 80 14.90 14.15 2.93
N LYS A 81 15.54 15.33 2.70
CA LYS A 81 15.09 16.61 3.27
C LYS A 81 13.77 17.11 2.69
N LYS A 82 13.48 16.82 1.41
CA LYS A 82 12.20 17.12 0.75
C LYS A 82 11.54 15.82 0.29
N GLY A 83 10.34 15.55 0.76
CA GLY A 83 9.69 14.25 0.60
C GLY A 83 10.25 13.25 1.62
N GLY A 84 10.34 12.00 1.23
CA GLY A 84 10.88 10.92 2.07
C GLY A 84 9.79 10.01 2.62
N LEU A 85 10.18 9.21 3.61
CA LEU A 85 9.30 8.27 4.27
C LEU A 85 8.64 8.92 5.49
N PHE A 86 7.31 8.78 5.55
CA PHE A 86 6.50 9.25 6.67
C PHE A 86 5.77 8.07 7.29
N MET A 87 6.04 7.82 8.55
CA MET A 87 5.25 6.90 9.35
C MET A 87 4.04 7.66 9.88
N VAL A 88 2.85 7.27 9.43
CA VAL A 88 1.60 7.94 9.81
C VAL A 88 0.74 7.04 10.68
N PRO A 89 0.03 7.61 11.67
CA PRO A 89 -0.77 6.80 12.56
C PRO A 89 -1.91 6.12 11.81
N GLY A 90 -2.10 4.82 12.05
CA GLY A 90 -3.27 4.07 11.69
C GLY A 90 -4.28 4.05 12.82
N ASN A 91 -5.56 3.91 12.52
CA ASN A 91 -6.58 3.74 13.53
C ASN A 91 -6.47 2.37 14.20
N ALA A 92 -6.02 2.35 15.45
CA ALA A 92 -5.98 1.13 16.25
C ALA A 92 -7.39 0.60 16.60
N TYR A 93 -8.41 1.41 16.44
CA TYR A 93 -9.80 1.11 16.79
C TYR A 93 -10.60 0.40 15.69
N GLY A 94 -9.98 0.07 14.59
CA GLY A 94 -10.64 -0.53 13.43
C GLY A 94 -10.52 -2.04 13.29
N THR A 95 -10.18 -2.76 14.35
CA THR A 95 -10.27 -4.23 14.35
C THR A 95 -11.73 -4.67 14.44
N THR A 96 -12.51 -4.40 13.42
CA THR A 96 -13.72 -5.18 13.18
C THR A 96 -13.26 -6.62 12.96
N LYS A 97 -13.76 -7.53 13.78
CA LYS A 97 -13.65 -8.97 13.56
C LYS A 97 -14.00 -9.23 12.08
N GLY A 98 -13.07 -9.66 11.29
CA GLY A 98 -13.32 -9.96 9.89
C GLY A 98 -12.55 -9.07 8.91
N GLY A 99 -11.23 -9.18 8.90
CA GLY A 99 -10.46 -8.98 7.71
C GLY A 99 -9.97 -7.57 7.42
N MET A 100 -9.12 -7.56 6.50
CA MET A 100 -8.37 -6.51 5.88
C MET A 100 -9.28 -5.42 5.31
N ARG A 101 -9.49 -4.32 6.00
CA ARG A 101 -10.23 -3.19 5.46
C ARG A 101 -9.35 -1.96 5.43
N PHE A 102 -9.20 -1.42 4.24
CA PHE A 102 -8.79 -0.07 4.05
C PHE A 102 -9.79 0.88 4.74
N LEU A 103 -9.31 1.69 5.66
CA LEU A 103 -10.17 2.62 6.38
C LEU A 103 -10.01 4.02 5.78
N LEU A 104 -11.07 4.54 5.17
CA LEU A 104 -11.14 5.96 4.76
C LEU A 104 -10.80 6.89 5.91
N ARG A 105 -11.08 6.49 7.15
CA ARG A 105 -10.70 7.23 8.35
C ARG A 105 -9.19 7.45 8.44
N ASP A 106 -8.36 6.48 8.04
CA ASP A 106 -6.90 6.63 8.04
C ASP A 106 -6.44 7.69 7.03
N ILE A 107 -7.09 7.79 5.88
CA ILE A 107 -6.83 8.87 4.91
C ILE A 107 -7.22 10.22 5.52
N ILE A 108 -8.43 10.32 6.07
CA ILE A 108 -8.93 11.56 6.65
C ILE A 108 -8.05 12.03 7.81
N SER A 109 -7.64 11.12 8.69
CA SER A 109 -6.76 11.41 9.81
C SER A 109 -5.38 11.88 9.36
N ASN A 110 -4.90 11.37 8.24
CA ASN A 110 -3.59 11.69 7.68
C ASN A 110 -3.64 12.70 6.52
N LYS A 111 -4.74 13.45 6.37
CA LYS A 111 -4.95 14.40 5.26
C LYS A 111 -3.82 15.43 5.11
N THR A 112 -3.16 15.79 6.19
CA THR A 112 -2.04 16.74 6.18
C THR A 112 -0.86 16.26 5.36
N LEU A 113 -0.64 14.94 5.25
CA LEU A 113 0.39 14.36 4.38
C LEU A 113 0.10 14.72 2.91
N PHE A 114 -1.15 14.60 2.50
CA PHE A 114 -1.57 14.89 1.12
C PHE A 114 -1.60 16.39 0.85
N GLN A 115 -2.08 17.19 1.80
CA GLN A 115 -2.17 18.65 1.68
C GLN A 115 -0.79 19.34 1.61
N ARG A 116 0.23 18.75 2.27
CA ARG A 116 1.61 19.25 2.19
C ARG A 116 2.34 18.81 0.93
N SER A 117 1.79 17.85 0.23
CA SER A 117 2.31 17.39 -1.06
C SER A 117 1.79 18.30 -2.17
N ASP A 118 2.68 18.70 -3.05
CA ASP A 118 2.37 19.43 -4.29
C ASP A 118 1.96 18.49 -5.45
N LYS A 119 1.69 17.21 -5.13
CA LYS A 119 1.42 16.18 -6.13
C LYS A 119 -0.07 15.99 -6.36
N PRO A 120 -0.49 15.94 -7.65
CA PRO A 120 -1.91 15.79 -7.98
C PRO A 120 -2.46 14.38 -7.72
N TYR A 121 -1.60 13.35 -7.65
CA TYR A 121 -2.06 11.96 -7.56
C TYR A 121 -1.57 11.29 -6.29
N VAL A 122 -2.37 10.32 -5.82
CA VAL A 122 -2.03 9.43 -4.72
C VAL A 122 -2.06 7.99 -5.24
N VAL A 123 -0.93 7.29 -5.09
CA VAL A 123 -0.85 5.85 -5.37
C VAL A 123 -1.00 5.11 -4.05
N MET A 124 -2.04 4.30 -3.94
CA MET A 124 -2.33 3.53 -2.74
C MET A 124 -2.02 2.06 -2.96
N MET A 125 -1.31 1.46 -2.00
CA MET A 125 -0.91 0.05 -2.06
C MET A 125 -1.06 -0.60 -0.69
N GLY A 126 -1.49 -1.88 -0.69
CA GLY A 126 -1.45 -2.73 0.50
C GLY A 126 -0.15 -3.52 0.60
N THR A 127 0.01 -4.23 1.72
CA THR A 127 1.17 -5.10 1.99
C THR A 127 0.80 -6.59 2.00
N ASN A 128 -0.43 -6.92 1.68
CA ASN A 128 -0.98 -8.28 1.69
C ASN A 128 -0.86 -8.99 0.33
N ILE A 129 -0.45 -8.29 -0.70
CA ILE A 129 -0.27 -8.82 -2.05
C ILE A 129 1.12 -8.42 -2.55
N ILE A 130 1.84 -9.38 -3.12
CA ILE A 130 3.12 -9.15 -3.79
C ILE A 130 2.86 -9.06 -5.29
N PHE A 131 3.30 -7.98 -5.88
CA PHE A 131 3.26 -7.81 -7.33
C PHE A 131 4.44 -6.96 -7.80
N ASN A 132 4.79 -7.13 -9.05
CA ASN A 132 5.75 -6.28 -9.77
C ASN A 132 5.01 -5.59 -10.90
N MET A 133 4.91 -4.26 -10.84
CA MET A 133 4.09 -3.49 -11.76
C MET A 133 4.74 -2.13 -12.04
N ASP A 134 4.67 -1.70 -13.31
CA ASP A 134 5.06 -0.35 -13.67
C ASP A 134 3.94 0.64 -13.32
N LEU A 135 4.11 1.32 -12.20
CA LEU A 135 3.17 2.32 -11.72
C LEU A 135 3.09 3.55 -12.64
N ASN A 136 4.12 3.84 -13.45
CA ASN A 136 4.08 4.95 -14.37
C ASN A 136 3.03 4.73 -15.47
N THR A 137 2.96 3.51 -16.00
CA THR A 137 1.92 3.14 -16.97
C THR A 137 0.51 3.30 -16.40
N ILE A 138 0.33 2.96 -15.11
CA ILE A 138 -0.97 3.11 -14.44
C ILE A 138 -1.32 4.59 -14.24
N ILE A 139 -0.36 5.40 -13.81
CA ILE A 139 -0.56 6.85 -13.62
C ILE A 139 -0.89 7.53 -14.96
N GLU A 140 -0.19 7.18 -16.03
CA GLU A 140 -0.47 7.68 -17.38
C GLU A 140 -1.87 7.26 -17.86
N ALA A 141 -2.27 6.02 -17.63
CA ALA A 141 -3.61 5.56 -17.96
C ALA A 141 -4.70 6.29 -17.16
N HIS A 142 -4.42 6.56 -15.86
CA HIS A 142 -5.30 7.36 -15.02
C HIS A 142 -5.46 8.79 -15.55
N GLU A 143 -4.35 9.46 -15.89
CA GLU A 143 -4.35 10.80 -16.48
C GLU A 143 -5.17 10.85 -17.78
N ASN A 144 -4.96 9.87 -18.66
CA ASN A 144 -5.63 9.81 -19.95
C ASN A 144 -7.13 9.51 -19.83
N SER A 145 -7.55 8.79 -18.79
CA SER A 145 -8.96 8.46 -18.57
C SER A 145 -9.78 9.62 -18.03
N GLY A 146 -9.15 10.62 -17.40
CA GLY A 146 -9.82 11.69 -16.68
C GLY A 146 -10.63 11.21 -15.47
N ALA A 147 -10.43 9.98 -15.03
CA ALA A 147 -11.14 9.37 -13.91
C ALA A 147 -10.72 9.99 -12.57
N GLN A 148 -11.64 10.06 -11.61
CA GLN A 148 -11.30 10.50 -10.25
C GLN A 148 -10.55 9.42 -9.47
N MET A 149 -10.81 8.14 -9.76
CA MET A 149 -10.18 6.99 -9.13
C MET A 149 -9.98 5.87 -10.16
N THR A 150 -8.81 5.23 -10.10
CA THR A 150 -8.49 4.05 -10.91
C THR A 150 -8.14 2.89 -9.98
N VAL A 151 -8.81 1.77 -10.15
CA VAL A 151 -8.56 0.54 -9.38
C VAL A 151 -7.85 -0.47 -10.27
N VAL A 152 -6.72 -0.98 -9.80
CA VAL A 152 -5.99 -2.05 -10.46
C VAL A 152 -6.36 -3.37 -9.80
N TYR A 153 -6.79 -4.34 -10.60
CA TYR A 153 -7.18 -5.66 -10.11
C TYR A 153 -6.67 -6.77 -11.02
N CYS A 154 -6.57 -7.96 -10.47
CA CYS A 154 -6.32 -9.17 -11.27
C CYS A 154 -7.47 -10.18 -11.07
N LYS A 155 -7.79 -10.92 -12.11
CA LYS A 155 -8.77 -12.00 -12.02
C LYS A 155 -8.12 -13.21 -11.36
N ALA A 156 -8.64 -13.65 -10.23
CA ALA A 156 -8.21 -14.89 -9.61
C ALA A 156 -8.76 -16.09 -10.39
N THR A 157 -7.91 -17.09 -10.67
CA THR A 157 -8.28 -18.34 -11.37
C THR A 157 -8.68 -19.45 -10.40
N ARG A 158 -8.55 -19.23 -9.08
CA ARG A 158 -8.95 -20.19 -8.05
C ARG A 158 -10.03 -19.56 -7.18
N ASN A 159 -10.91 -20.38 -6.63
CA ASN A 159 -11.78 -20.00 -5.53
C ASN A 159 -10.88 -19.64 -4.35
N VAL A 160 -10.70 -18.35 -4.14
CA VAL A 160 -10.04 -17.81 -2.97
C VAL A 160 -11.18 -17.55 -1.98
N ASP A 161 -11.07 -18.06 -0.76
CA ASP A 161 -12.09 -17.86 0.26
C ASP A 161 -12.39 -16.36 0.43
N ASP A 162 -13.64 -16.01 0.65
CA ASP A 162 -14.17 -14.65 0.69
C ASP A 162 -13.35 -13.67 1.58
N GLU A 163 -12.67 -14.18 2.58
CA GLU A 163 -11.85 -13.37 3.48
C GLU A 163 -10.52 -12.89 2.88
N THR A 164 -10.04 -13.56 1.84
CA THR A 164 -8.79 -13.17 1.13
C THR A 164 -9.06 -12.14 0.04
N LEU A 165 -10.32 -11.95 -0.31
CA LEU A 165 -10.77 -11.17 -1.47
C LEU A 165 -11.10 -9.70 -1.19
N SER A 166 -10.75 -9.14 -0.04
CA SER A 166 -11.19 -7.80 0.36
C SER A 166 -10.76 -6.64 -0.55
N LEU A 167 -9.97 -6.92 -1.58
CA LEU A 167 -9.61 -5.93 -2.64
C LEU A 167 -9.87 -6.44 -4.06
N ILE A 168 -10.49 -7.63 -4.23
CA ILE A 168 -10.66 -8.27 -5.55
C ILE A 168 -12.13 -8.59 -5.86
N HIS A 169 -13.08 -8.08 -5.10
CA HIS A 169 -14.50 -8.24 -5.42
C HIS A 169 -15.00 -7.16 -6.36
N ILE A 170 -14.65 -7.31 -7.63
CA ILE A 170 -15.51 -6.85 -8.70
C ILE A 170 -15.55 -7.98 -9.73
N SER A 171 -16.67 -8.68 -9.74
CA SER A 171 -17.00 -9.66 -10.75
C SER A 171 -17.10 -8.96 -12.10
N GLU A 172 -16.19 -9.24 -13.02
CA GLU A 172 -16.45 -9.44 -14.44
C GLU A 172 -15.20 -9.50 -15.32
N PRO A 173 -15.33 -9.95 -16.57
CA PRO A 173 -14.36 -10.86 -17.15
C PRO A 173 -13.32 -10.20 -18.07
N THR A 174 -12.15 -10.81 -18.10
CA THR A 174 -11.23 -10.95 -19.25
C THR A 174 -10.40 -9.77 -19.74
N ARG A 175 -10.46 -8.58 -19.21
CA ARG A 175 -9.50 -7.50 -19.51
C ARG A 175 -9.27 -6.63 -18.27
N PRO A 176 -8.05 -6.09 -18.04
CA PRO A 176 -7.89 -5.05 -17.05
C PRO A 176 -8.80 -3.88 -17.45
N ARG A 177 -9.82 -3.60 -16.65
CA ARG A 177 -10.67 -2.43 -16.82
C ARG A 177 -10.24 -1.38 -15.80
N LEU A 178 -9.98 -0.21 -16.27
CA LEU A 178 -9.92 0.99 -15.46
C LEU A 178 -11.37 1.34 -15.12
N ILE A 179 -11.69 1.44 -13.85
CA ILE A 179 -13.01 1.89 -13.41
C ILE A 179 -12.88 3.38 -13.12
N SER A 180 -13.60 4.15 -13.89
CA SER A 180 -13.77 5.59 -13.70
C SER A 180 -14.84 5.90 -12.66
#